data_c4b4b55587787a345e5066cf99454f5f
#
_entry.id   c4b4b55587787a345e5066cf99454f5f
#
_cell.length_a   1.000
_cell.length_b   1.000
_cell.length_c   1.000
_cell.angle_alpha   90.00
_cell.angle_beta   90.00
_cell.angle_gamma   90.00
#
_symmetry.space_group_name_H-M   'P 1'
#
loop_
_entity.id
_entity.type
_entity.pdbx_description
1 polymer ?
#
loop_
_entity_poly.entity_id
_entity_poly.type
_entity_poly.pdbx_seq_one_letter_code
_entity_poly.pdbx_strand_id
1 'polypeptide(L)'
;PHLALEKLAALIQELDQVVLVGSSLGGFYATQLVAKLAVPAVLINPAMQPWHLFRDLFGATQLPYRVNEHWTLDDAQLDYLEQIELPFVQDADKILVLLQQGDEVLDYREAQRYYNGAALVISETQGNHAMEDFADKIPMALQFLSDCLK
;
A
#
# COMPACT_ATOMS: atom_id res chain seq x y z
N PRO A 1 11.59 7.21 0.65
CA PRO A 1 10.92 5.96 1.11
C PRO A 1 11.43 5.48 2.46
N HIS A 2 12.73 5.29 2.64
CA HIS A 2 13.32 4.82 3.89
C HIS A 2 12.90 5.67 5.10
N LEU A 3 13.13 6.98 5.04
CA LEU A 3 12.76 7.90 6.12
C LEU A 3 11.24 7.92 6.41
N ALA A 4 10.41 7.74 5.39
CA ALA A 4 8.96 7.67 5.56
C ALA A 4 8.56 6.44 6.38
N LEU A 5 9.11 5.27 6.06
CA LEU A 5 8.84 4.03 6.81
C LEU A 5 9.35 4.10 8.24
N GLU A 6 10.53 4.68 8.47
CA GLU A 6 11.06 4.87 9.84
C GLU A 6 10.16 5.77 10.69
N LYS A 7 9.73 6.91 10.14
CA LYS A 7 8.83 7.85 10.84
C LYS A 7 7.47 7.22 11.12
N LEU A 8 6.90 6.50 10.16
CA LEU A 8 5.62 5.81 10.36
C LEU A 8 5.74 4.72 11.42
N ALA A 9 6.80 3.91 11.38
CA ALA A 9 7.04 2.88 12.39
C ALA A 9 7.20 3.45 13.79
N ALA A 10 7.94 4.55 13.94
CA ALA A 10 8.11 5.24 15.21
C ALA A 10 6.77 5.78 15.74
N LEU A 11 5.97 6.43 14.88
CA LEU A 11 4.66 6.94 15.24
C LEU A 11 3.70 5.83 15.70
N ILE A 12 3.69 4.69 15.00
CA ILE A 12 2.88 3.53 15.38
C ILE A 12 3.25 3.03 16.78
N GLN A 13 4.56 2.99 17.10
CA GLN A 13 5.04 2.52 18.40
C GLN A 13 4.75 3.48 19.57
N GLU A 14 4.50 4.75 19.28
CA GLU A 14 4.12 5.76 20.27
C GLU A 14 2.62 5.74 20.62
N LEU A 15 1.80 5.07 19.82
CA LEU A 15 0.34 5.05 19.95
C LEU A 15 -0.14 3.69 20.50
N ASP A 16 -1.18 3.70 21.32
CA ASP A 16 -1.69 2.48 21.98
C ASP A 16 -2.41 1.55 21.01
N GLN A 17 -3.25 2.10 20.14
CA GLN A 17 -4.01 1.34 19.15
C GLN A 17 -3.91 2.03 17.80
N VAL A 18 -3.38 1.32 16.82
CA VAL A 18 -3.19 1.86 15.47
C VAL A 18 -3.79 0.92 14.45
N VAL A 19 -4.45 1.51 13.48
CA VAL A 19 -4.88 0.86 12.24
C VAL A 19 -4.35 1.66 11.06
N LEU A 20 -4.11 0.99 9.94
CA LEU A 20 -3.56 1.62 8.74
C LEU A 20 -4.59 1.61 7.61
N VAL A 21 -4.60 2.68 6.83
CA VAL A 21 -5.27 2.71 5.53
C VAL A 21 -4.25 3.22 4.52
N GLY A 22 -3.96 2.41 3.51
CA GLY A 22 -2.95 2.72 2.51
C GLY A 22 -3.48 2.56 1.08
N SER A 23 -3.39 3.62 0.28
CA SER A 23 -3.76 3.60 -1.13
C SER A 23 -2.51 3.62 -2.02
N SER A 24 -2.50 2.85 -3.09
CA SER A 24 -1.41 2.81 -4.08
C SER A 24 -0.04 2.55 -3.41
N LEU A 25 0.92 3.46 -3.51
CA LEU A 25 2.22 3.40 -2.80
C LEU A 25 2.02 3.30 -1.28
N GLY A 26 1.00 3.95 -0.74
CA GLY A 26 0.62 3.82 0.68
C GLY A 26 0.24 2.40 1.07
N GLY A 27 -0.36 1.63 0.15
CA GLY A 27 -0.63 0.20 0.33
C GLY A 27 0.65 -0.63 0.41
N PHE A 28 1.65 -0.33 -0.41
CA PHE A 28 2.98 -0.94 -0.30
C PHE A 28 3.62 -0.67 1.07
N TYR A 29 3.61 0.58 1.53
CA TYR A 29 4.13 0.93 2.85
C TYR A 29 3.35 0.27 3.99
N ALA A 30 2.02 0.26 3.91
CA ALA A 30 1.20 -0.40 4.93
C ALA A 30 1.53 -1.89 5.04
N THR A 31 1.75 -2.59 3.91
CA THR A 31 2.16 -4.01 3.91
C THR A 31 3.49 -4.22 4.63
N GLN A 32 4.48 -3.35 4.42
CA GLN A 32 5.75 -3.39 5.15
C GLN A 32 5.56 -3.19 6.66
N LEU A 33 4.68 -2.26 7.04
CA LEU A 33 4.40 -1.94 8.44
C LEU A 33 3.59 -3.04 9.13
N VAL A 34 2.65 -3.69 8.44
CA VAL A 34 1.96 -4.88 8.95
C VAL A 34 2.97 -5.98 9.26
N ALA A 35 3.87 -6.30 8.31
CA ALA A 35 4.89 -7.32 8.49
C ALA A 35 5.85 -7.02 9.66
N LYS A 36 6.13 -5.75 9.90
CA LYS A 36 7.08 -5.34 10.95
C LYS A 36 6.43 -5.22 12.33
N LEU A 37 5.19 -4.77 12.42
CA LEU A 37 4.56 -4.33 13.66
C LEU A 37 3.24 -5.05 13.97
N ALA A 38 2.79 -5.93 13.08
CA ALA A 38 1.55 -6.69 13.19
C ALA A 38 0.29 -5.83 13.45
N VAL A 39 0.24 -4.61 12.88
CA VAL A 39 -0.90 -3.70 12.96
C VAL A 39 -1.90 -3.96 11.83
N PRO A 40 -3.21 -3.88 12.06
CA PRO A 40 -4.19 -4.14 11.00
C PRO A 40 -4.23 -3.03 9.95
N ALA A 41 -4.50 -3.41 8.70
CA ALA A 41 -4.51 -2.50 7.56
C ALA A 41 -5.64 -2.77 6.57
N VAL A 42 -6.15 -1.68 5.98
CA VAL A 42 -6.95 -1.69 4.75
C VAL A 42 -6.12 -1.13 3.61
N LEU A 43 -6.01 -1.88 2.53
CA LEU A 43 -5.24 -1.52 1.35
C LEU A 43 -6.18 -1.22 0.19
N ILE A 44 -5.97 -0.10 -0.47
CA ILE A 44 -6.79 0.39 -1.59
C ILE A 44 -5.92 0.40 -2.84
N ASN A 45 -6.25 -0.43 -3.82
CA ASN A 45 -5.48 -0.55 -5.07
C ASN A 45 -3.96 -0.47 -4.82
N PRO A 46 -3.38 -1.37 -3.98
CA PRO A 46 -2.00 -1.25 -3.55
C PRO A 46 -1.03 -1.45 -4.71
N ALA A 47 0.02 -0.64 -4.75
CA ALA A 47 1.13 -0.82 -5.69
C ALA A 47 1.97 -2.03 -5.27
N MET A 48 2.23 -2.95 -6.21
CA MET A 48 2.98 -4.18 -5.93
C MET A 48 4.48 -3.99 -6.12
N GLN A 49 4.85 -3.36 -7.21
CA GLN A 49 6.25 -3.08 -7.57
C GLN A 49 6.41 -1.59 -7.92
N PRO A 50 6.29 -0.70 -6.93
CA PRO A 50 6.26 0.74 -7.18
C PRO A 50 7.52 1.27 -7.88
N TRP A 51 8.66 0.62 -7.71
CA TRP A 51 9.89 0.99 -8.42
C TRP A 51 9.78 0.81 -9.94
N HIS A 52 9.10 -0.22 -10.43
CA HIS A 52 8.82 -0.39 -11.85
C HIS A 52 7.87 0.68 -12.36
N LEU A 53 6.76 0.89 -11.65
CA LEU A 53 5.77 1.92 -12.00
C LEU A 53 6.43 3.30 -12.17
N PHE A 54 7.26 3.71 -11.22
CA PHE A 54 7.90 5.02 -11.26
C PHE A 54 8.99 5.11 -12.33
N ARG A 55 9.75 4.04 -12.57
CA ARG A 55 10.73 4.00 -13.67
C ARG A 55 10.06 4.09 -15.04
N ASP A 56 8.93 3.40 -15.22
CA ASP A 56 8.15 3.46 -16.45
C ASP A 56 7.50 4.84 -16.64
N LEU A 57 6.97 5.43 -15.57
CA LEU A 57 6.31 6.74 -15.62
C LEU A 57 7.29 7.88 -15.93
N PHE A 58 8.46 7.91 -15.29
CA PHE A 58 9.43 9.00 -15.44
C PHE A 58 10.50 8.72 -16.49
N GLY A 59 10.73 7.45 -16.84
CA GLY A 59 11.80 7.04 -17.76
C GLY A 59 13.20 7.40 -17.26
N ALA A 60 14.22 6.99 -18.01
CA ALA A 60 15.63 7.24 -17.67
C ALA A 60 16.04 8.73 -17.71
N THR A 61 15.24 9.58 -18.38
CA THR A 61 15.59 10.99 -18.62
C THR A 61 14.94 11.96 -17.62
N GLN A 62 13.96 11.51 -16.85
CA GLN A 62 13.21 12.37 -15.91
C GLN A 62 13.56 12.11 -14.44
N LEU A 63 14.35 11.12 -14.15
CA LEU A 63 14.94 10.91 -12.82
C LEU A 63 16.30 11.63 -12.74
N PRO A 64 16.60 12.32 -11.64
CA PRO A 64 15.80 12.54 -10.44
C PRO A 64 14.59 13.47 -10.66
N TYR A 65 13.42 13.09 -10.19
CA TYR A 65 12.18 13.87 -10.30
C TYR A 65 11.92 14.67 -9.03
N ARG A 66 11.82 15.99 -9.16
CA ARG A 66 11.50 16.87 -8.04
C ARG A 66 10.02 16.82 -7.71
N VAL A 67 9.67 16.16 -6.63
CA VAL A 67 8.28 16.01 -6.18
C VAL A 67 7.77 17.29 -5.53
N ASN A 68 8.61 17.94 -4.70
CA ASN A 68 8.34 19.25 -4.08
C ASN A 68 9.65 19.95 -3.72
N GLU A 69 9.56 21.07 -3.00
CA GLU A 69 10.74 21.86 -2.62
C GLU A 69 11.74 21.10 -1.75
N HIS A 70 11.29 20.08 -1.02
CA HIS A 70 12.07 19.38 -0.01
C HIS A 70 12.37 17.92 -0.38
N TRP A 71 11.78 17.41 -1.46
CA TRP A 71 11.92 16.02 -1.82
C TRP A 71 12.05 15.80 -3.32
N THR A 72 13.06 15.02 -3.66
CA THR A 72 13.34 14.54 -5.03
C THR A 72 13.35 13.03 -5.04
N LEU A 73 12.62 12.42 -5.96
CA LEU A 73 12.65 10.98 -6.20
C LEU A 73 13.82 10.65 -7.13
N ASP A 74 14.66 9.73 -6.71
CA ASP A 74 15.82 9.27 -7.47
C ASP A 74 15.89 7.73 -7.56
N ASP A 75 16.82 7.22 -8.36
CA ASP A 75 16.99 5.78 -8.53
C ASP A 75 17.37 5.06 -7.23
N ALA A 76 18.17 5.67 -6.36
CA ALA A 76 18.54 5.05 -5.09
C ALA A 76 17.33 4.82 -4.17
N GLN A 77 16.35 5.71 -4.23
CA GLN A 77 15.10 5.54 -3.50
C GLN A 77 14.21 4.45 -4.10
N LEU A 78 14.23 4.29 -5.41
CA LEU A 78 13.53 3.20 -6.09
C LEU A 78 14.21 1.85 -5.83
N ASP A 79 15.53 1.80 -5.87
CA ASP A 79 16.31 0.60 -5.48
C ASP A 79 16.01 0.18 -4.04
N TYR A 80 15.85 1.14 -3.13
CA TYR A 80 15.45 0.85 -1.76
C TYR A 80 14.07 0.19 -1.68
N LEU A 81 13.08 0.68 -2.43
CA LEU A 81 11.75 0.05 -2.48
C LEU A 81 11.81 -1.39 -2.98
N GLU A 82 12.63 -1.65 -3.99
CA GLU A 82 12.86 -2.99 -4.54
C GLU A 82 13.54 -3.90 -3.50
N GLN A 83 14.54 -3.42 -2.79
CA GLN A 83 15.27 -4.18 -1.77
C GLN A 83 14.40 -4.61 -0.58
N ILE A 84 13.39 -3.83 -0.24
CA ILE A 84 12.48 -4.14 0.87
C ILE A 84 11.24 -4.93 0.43
N GLU A 85 11.14 -5.33 -0.83
CA GLU A 85 10.05 -6.16 -1.32
C GLU A 85 9.88 -7.42 -0.45
N LEU A 86 8.65 -7.68 -0.03
CA LEU A 86 8.33 -8.90 0.69
C LEU A 86 7.86 -9.97 -0.32
N PRO A 87 8.54 -11.11 -0.43
CA PRO A 87 8.16 -12.15 -1.38
C PRO A 87 6.79 -12.77 -1.05
N PHE A 88 6.37 -12.71 0.21
CA PHE A 88 5.10 -13.23 0.70
C PHE A 88 4.45 -12.24 1.66
N VAL A 89 3.12 -12.14 1.62
CA VAL A 89 2.36 -11.37 2.59
C VAL A 89 2.51 -12.01 4.00
N GLN A 90 2.79 -11.17 4.98
CA GLN A 90 2.89 -11.56 6.38
C GLN A 90 1.69 -11.02 7.15
N ASP A 91 1.27 -11.71 8.22
CA ASP A 91 0.10 -11.36 9.02
C ASP A 91 -1.14 -11.10 8.15
N ALA A 92 -1.38 -11.95 7.15
CA ALA A 92 -2.42 -11.78 6.15
C ALA A 92 -3.83 -11.66 6.75
N ASP A 93 -4.08 -12.24 7.92
CA ASP A 93 -5.31 -12.14 8.67
C ASP A 93 -5.61 -10.72 9.20
N LYS A 94 -4.62 -9.84 9.20
CA LYS A 94 -4.73 -8.42 9.56
C LYS A 94 -4.93 -7.48 8.38
N ILE A 95 -5.06 -8.02 7.17
CA ILE A 95 -5.12 -7.22 5.94
C ILE A 95 -6.45 -7.41 5.23
N LEU A 96 -7.16 -6.32 4.99
CA LEU A 96 -8.25 -6.22 4.03
C LEU A 96 -7.74 -5.51 2.78
N VAL A 97 -7.93 -6.13 1.61
CA VAL A 97 -7.54 -5.56 0.31
C VAL A 97 -8.78 -5.23 -0.50
N LEU A 98 -8.87 -3.99 -0.94
CA LEU A 98 -9.92 -3.48 -1.83
C LEU A 98 -9.30 -3.21 -3.21
N LEU A 99 -9.80 -3.89 -4.22
CA LEU A 99 -9.35 -3.78 -5.61
C LEU A 99 -10.49 -3.34 -6.51
N GLN A 100 -10.19 -2.47 -7.46
CA GLN A 100 -11.08 -2.14 -8.56
C GLN A 100 -10.46 -2.56 -9.89
N GLN A 101 -11.16 -3.41 -10.63
CA GLN A 101 -10.67 -3.98 -11.90
C GLN A 101 -10.57 -2.93 -13.02
N GLY A 102 -11.22 -1.78 -12.83
CA GLY A 102 -11.11 -0.61 -13.71
C GLY A 102 -9.90 0.29 -13.40
N ASP A 103 -9.00 -0.13 -12.51
CA ASP A 103 -7.76 0.61 -12.22
C ASP A 103 -6.94 0.80 -13.50
N GLU A 104 -6.78 2.06 -13.90
CA GLU A 104 -6.10 2.46 -15.13
C GLU A 104 -4.59 2.66 -14.95
N VAL A 105 -4.10 2.55 -13.71
CA VAL A 105 -2.68 2.74 -13.34
C VAL A 105 -2.01 1.40 -13.04
N LEU A 106 -2.69 0.51 -12.29
CA LEU A 106 -2.13 -0.75 -11.81
C LEU A 106 -2.96 -1.94 -12.30
N ASP A 107 -2.29 -3.02 -12.64
CA ASP A 107 -2.97 -4.29 -12.93
C ASP A 107 -3.42 -4.93 -11.61
N TYR A 108 -4.71 -4.85 -11.29
CA TYR A 108 -5.29 -5.41 -10.07
C TYR A 108 -4.97 -6.90 -9.86
N ARG A 109 -4.70 -7.65 -10.95
CA ARG A 109 -4.39 -9.08 -10.90
C ARG A 109 -3.08 -9.37 -10.19
N GLU A 110 -2.13 -8.45 -10.22
CA GLU A 110 -0.86 -8.57 -9.48
C GLU A 110 -1.12 -8.55 -7.98
N ALA A 111 -1.86 -7.55 -7.50
CA ALA A 111 -2.26 -7.46 -6.10
C ALA A 111 -3.11 -8.67 -5.69
N GLN A 112 -4.07 -9.07 -6.53
CA GLN A 112 -4.93 -10.22 -6.25
C GLN A 112 -4.12 -11.51 -6.05
N ARG A 113 -3.11 -11.76 -6.88
CA ARG A 113 -2.23 -12.92 -6.74
C ARG A 113 -1.37 -12.86 -5.48
N TYR A 114 -0.79 -11.71 -5.19
CA TYR A 114 0.09 -11.53 -4.04
C TYR A 114 -0.66 -11.66 -2.71
N TYR A 115 -1.84 -11.02 -2.60
CA TYR A 115 -2.64 -11.06 -1.38
C TYR A 115 -3.59 -12.26 -1.30
N ASN A 116 -3.46 -13.22 -2.19
CA ASN A 116 -4.17 -14.50 -2.07
C ASN A 116 -3.82 -15.14 -0.72
N GLY A 117 -4.81 -15.23 0.18
CA GLY A 117 -4.60 -15.63 1.57
C GLY A 117 -4.66 -14.47 2.59
N ALA A 118 -4.88 -13.22 2.16
CA ALA A 118 -5.29 -12.14 3.05
C ALA A 118 -6.63 -12.49 3.72
N ALA A 119 -6.92 -11.90 4.86
CA ALA A 119 -8.15 -12.18 5.58
C ALA A 119 -9.39 -11.95 4.71
N LEU A 120 -9.35 -10.87 3.92
CA LEU A 120 -10.40 -10.52 2.98
C LEU A 120 -9.83 -9.77 1.78
N VAL A 121 -10.12 -10.25 0.57
CA VAL A 121 -9.84 -9.55 -0.69
C VAL A 121 -11.16 -9.32 -1.41
N ILE A 122 -11.51 -8.06 -1.64
CA ILE A 122 -12.70 -7.66 -2.38
C ILE A 122 -12.26 -7.04 -3.68
N SER A 123 -12.70 -7.62 -4.80
CA SER A 123 -12.39 -7.15 -6.15
C SER A 123 -13.67 -6.80 -6.87
N GLU A 124 -13.83 -5.54 -7.22
CA GLU A 124 -15.00 -5.00 -7.93
C GLU A 124 -14.72 -4.88 -9.43
N THR A 125 -15.71 -5.17 -10.26
CA THR A 125 -15.56 -5.26 -11.73
C THR A 125 -15.37 -3.91 -12.43
N GLN A 126 -15.60 -2.82 -11.74
CA GLN A 126 -15.52 -1.45 -12.28
C GLN A 126 -14.60 -0.58 -11.40
N GLY A 127 -14.78 0.72 -11.47
CA GLY A 127 -14.06 1.69 -10.67
C GLY A 127 -12.80 2.21 -11.34
N ASN A 128 -11.90 2.77 -10.54
CA ASN A 128 -10.66 3.39 -11.01
C ASN A 128 -9.55 3.34 -9.93
N HIS A 129 -8.36 3.81 -10.26
CA HIS A 129 -7.23 3.80 -9.34
C HIS A 129 -7.50 4.56 -8.04
N ALA A 130 -8.20 5.68 -8.12
CA ALA A 130 -8.51 6.53 -6.96
C ALA A 130 -9.54 5.93 -6.00
N MET A 131 -10.34 4.93 -6.45
CA MET A 131 -11.48 4.38 -5.72
C MET A 131 -12.40 5.49 -5.22
N GLU A 132 -12.95 6.27 -6.15
CA GLU A 132 -13.77 7.46 -5.83
C GLU A 132 -15.00 7.16 -4.97
N ASP A 133 -15.47 5.90 -4.98
CA ASP A 133 -16.58 5.40 -4.16
C ASP A 133 -16.13 4.82 -2.81
N PHE A 134 -14.89 5.10 -2.37
CA PHE A 134 -14.37 4.56 -1.10
C PHE A 134 -15.24 4.92 0.11
N ALA A 135 -15.92 6.06 0.06
CA ALA A 135 -16.84 6.49 1.13
C ALA A 135 -17.90 5.40 1.46
N ASP A 136 -18.39 4.69 0.47
CA ASP A 136 -19.39 3.63 0.65
C ASP A 136 -18.80 2.37 1.32
N LYS A 137 -17.48 2.22 1.30
CA LYS A 137 -16.74 1.08 1.86
C LYS A 137 -16.24 1.33 3.28
N ILE A 138 -16.28 2.57 3.74
CA ILE A 138 -15.78 2.95 5.07
C ILE A 138 -16.42 2.15 6.21
N PRO A 139 -17.75 1.92 6.25
CA PRO A 139 -18.34 1.15 7.34
C PRO A 139 -17.77 -0.27 7.46
N MET A 140 -17.60 -0.95 6.33
CA MET A 140 -17.02 -2.30 6.27
C MET A 140 -15.53 -2.28 6.66
N ALA A 141 -14.77 -1.32 6.14
CA ALA A 141 -13.36 -1.16 6.46
C ALA A 141 -13.14 -0.93 7.96
N LEU A 142 -13.93 -0.05 8.58
CA LEU A 142 -13.86 0.20 10.01
C LEU A 142 -14.27 -1.02 10.84
N GLN A 143 -15.28 -1.78 10.39
CA GLN A 143 -15.67 -3.01 11.08
C GLN A 143 -14.53 -4.03 11.06
N PHE A 144 -13.91 -4.26 9.90
CA PHE A 144 -12.75 -5.14 9.79
C PHE A 144 -11.62 -4.73 10.72
N LEU A 145 -11.22 -3.46 10.68
CA LEU A 145 -10.13 -2.93 11.51
C LEU A 145 -10.45 -3.06 13.01
N SER A 146 -11.68 -2.76 13.40
CA SER A 146 -12.16 -2.92 14.79
C SER A 146 -12.11 -4.37 15.26
N ASP A 147 -12.46 -5.31 14.40
CA ASP A 147 -12.42 -6.74 14.73
C ASP A 147 -10.98 -7.25 14.91
N CYS A 148 -10.03 -6.72 14.14
CA CYS A 148 -8.61 -7.04 14.29
C CYS A 148 -7.99 -6.49 15.59
N LEU A 149 -8.59 -5.50 16.23
CA LEU A 149 -8.11 -4.90 17.49
C LEU A 149 -8.64 -5.60 18.74
N LYS A 150 -9.59 -6.49 18.61
CA LYS A 150 -10.16 -7.28 19.73
C LYS A 150 -9.24 -8.43 20.10
#